data_b7046f385873cd9ee7f64560c136e7a2
#
_entry.id   b7046f385873cd9ee7f64560c136e7a2
#
_cell.length_a   1.000
_cell.length_b   1.000
_cell.length_c   1.000
_cell.angle_alpha   90.00
_cell.angle_beta   90.00
_cell.angle_gamma   90.00
#
_symmetry.space_group_name_H-M   'P 1'
#
loop_
_entity.id
_entity.type
_entity.pdbx_description
1 polymer ?
#
loop_
_entity_poly.entity_id
_entity_poly.type
_entity_poly.pdbx_seq_one_letter_code
_entity_poly.pdbx_strand_id
1 'polypeptide(L)'
;MKPTAGSTADEVLAVVLQKLALRPGGIFADIGCGSGKVSIAAAPFVREVYAIDRRPESIAYAREQAGAAGAVNIRFLEGEAPGILDGRPAPERAFIGGSRNISAVIAALAATGTGRMVVSCVRIETLGEAVSTMRRLGIFRESLLIQVARSHDLAGGTMFVPGNPVYLVIGGEDPCS
;
A
#
# COMPACT_ATOMS: atom_id res chain seq x y z
N MET A 1 3.55 -18.15 -10.79
CA MET A 1 2.78 -17.42 -11.82
C MET A 1 2.53 -16.00 -11.32
N LYS A 2 2.86 -14.96 -12.10
CA LYS A 2 2.70 -13.56 -11.66
C LYS A 2 1.21 -13.29 -11.36
N PRO A 3 0.87 -12.69 -10.20
CA PRO A 3 -0.52 -12.37 -9.88
C PRO A 3 -1.14 -11.44 -10.93
N THR A 4 -2.39 -11.68 -11.30
CA THR A 4 -3.16 -10.88 -12.29
C THR A 4 -3.52 -9.47 -11.80
N ALA A 5 -3.35 -9.16 -10.52
CA ALA A 5 -3.49 -7.80 -9.99
C ALA A 5 -2.27 -6.96 -10.39
N GLY A 6 -2.49 -5.80 -10.99
CA GLY A 6 -1.42 -4.91 -11.44
C GLY A 6 -0.44 -4.58 -10.32
N SER A 7 0.84 -4.74 -10.61
CA SER A 7 1.90 -4.31 -9.68
C SER A 7 1.95 -2.78 -9.64
N THR A 8 2.14 -2.21 -8.45
CA THR A 8 2.35 -0.76 -8.28
C THR A 8 3.50 -0.29 -9.16
N ALA A 9 3.29 0.72 -10.01
CA ALA A 9 4.35 1.30 -10.84
C ALA A 9 5.46 1.89 -9.96
N ASP A 10 6.69 1.94 -10.45
CA ASP A 10 7.85 2.38 -9.66
C ASP A 10 7.70 3.84 -9.20
N GLU A 11 7.14 4.68 -10.06
CA GLU A 11 6.89 6.10 -9.76
C GLU A 11 5.83 6.25 -8.65
N VAL A 12 4.76 5.44 -8.71
CA VAL A 12 3.73 5.41 -7.67
C VAL A 12 4.31 4.89 -6.36
N LEU A 13 5.14 3.83 -6.43
CA LEU A 13 5.82 3.27 -5.26
C LEU A 13 6.70 4.31 -4.56
N ALA A 14 7.48 5.08 -5.32
CA ALA A 14 8.33 6.13 -4.76
C ALA A 14 7.51 7.18 -3.98
N VAL A 15 6.38 7.61 -4.54
CA VAL A 15 5.47 8.54 -3.86
C VAL A 15 4.83 7.90 -2.64
N VAL A 16 4.39 6.63 -2.73
CA VAL A 16 3.82 5.88 -1.59
C VAL A 16 4.81 5.82 -0.43
N LEU A 17 6.06 5.44 -0.67
CA LEU A 17 7.09 5.35 0.38
C LEU A 17 7.36 6.72 1.02
N GLN A 18 7.45 7.78 0.23
CA GLN A 18 7.59 9.14 0.73
C GLN A 18 6.40 9.54 1.62
N LYS A 19 5.17 9.23 1.18
CA LYS A 19 3.94 9.58 1.94
C LYS A 19 3.75 8.74 3.19
N LEU A 20 4.23 7.51 3.22
CA LEU A 20 4.20 6.65 4.41
C LEU A 20 5.08 7.19 5.53
N ALA A 21 6.16 7.90 5.21
CA ALA A 21 7.13 8.39 6.19
C ALA A 21 7.53 7.29 7.17
N LEU A 22 8.04 6.16 6.64
CA LEU A 22 8.43 4.99 7.41
C LEU A 22 9.48 5.36 8.46
N ARG A 23 9.43 4.70 9.63
CA ARG A 23 10.33 4.98 10.75
C ARG A 23 11.12 3.71 11.13
N PRO A 24 12.43 3.80 11.33
CA PRO A 24 13.22 2.69 11.86
C PRO A 24 12.64 2.20 13.20
N GLY A 25 12.60 0.88 13.37
CA GLY A 25 12.06 0.26 14.60
C GLY A 25 10.55 0.07 14.60
N GLY A 26 9.79 0.71 13.70
CA GLY A 26 8.35 0.58 13.58
C GLY A 26 7.89 -0.71 12.90
N ILE A 27 6.59 -0.98 12.99
CA ILE A 27 5.90 -2.04 12.25
C ILE A 27 5.13 -1.39 11.09
N PHE A 28 5.27 -1.96 9.90
CA PHE A 28 4.54 -1.55 8.71
C PHE A 28 3.58 -2.66 8.25
N ALA A 29 2.34 -2.31 7.92
CA ALA A 29 1.39 -3.23 7.31
C ALA A 29 1.15 -2.90 5.84
N ASP A 30 1.31 -3.89 4.97
CA ASP A 30 0.99 -3.86 3.54
C ASP A 30 -0.26 -4.72 3.32
N ILE A 31 -1.43 -4.08 3.25
CA ILE A 31 -2.73 -4.73 3.15
C ILE A 31 -3.14 -4.85 1.69
N GLY A 32 -3.26 -6.08 1.22
CA GLY A 32 -3.40 -6.41 -0.19
C GLY A 32 -2.04 -6.39 -0.89
N CYS A 33 -1.04 -7.04 -0.30
CA CYS A 33 0.35 -6.95 -0.72
C CYS A 33 0.62 -7.48 -2.15
N GLY A 34 -0.25 -8.32 -2.69
CA GLY A 34 -0.15 -8.83 -4.05
C GLY A 34 1.20 -9.45 -4.36
N SER A 35 2.01 -8.78 -5.17
CA SER A 35 3.37 -9.24 -5.51
C SER A 35 4.41 -9.01 -4.41
N GLY A 36 4.06 -8.36 -3.31
CA GLY A 36 4.97 -8.00 -2.24
C GLY A 36 5.87 -6.79 -2.54
N LYS A 37 5.67 -6.10 -3.67
CA LYS A 37 6.56 -5.02 -4.12
C LYS A 37 6.67 -3.88 -3.09
N VAL A 38 5.54 -3.45 -2.50
CA VAL A 38 5.54 -2.41 -1.47
C VAL A 38 6.17 -2.94 -0.18
N SER A 39 5.83 -4.16 0.23
CA SER A 39 6.42 -4.84 1.40
C SER A 39 7.95 -4.90 1.31
N ILE A 40 8.48 -5.37 0.16
CA ILE A 40 9.92 -5.52 -0.08
C ILE A 40 10.62 -4.15 -0.06
N ALA A 41 10.03 -3.15 -0.72
CA ALA A 41 10.60 -1.82 -0.77
C ALA A 41 10.56 -1.10 0.60
N ALA A 42 9.60 -1.42 1.46
CA ALA A 42 9.48 -0.87 2.81
C ALA A 42 10.40 -1.57 3.83
N ALA A 43 10.72 -2.83 3.61
CA ALA A 43 11.46 -3.68 4.56
C ALA A 43 12.76 -3.06 5.10
N PRO A 44 13.61 -2.39 4.30
CA PRO A 44 14.86 -1.77 4.79
C PRO A 44 14.64 -0.61 5.79
N PHE A 45 13.44 -0.04 5.85
CA PHE A 45 13.14 1.18 6.61
C PHE A 45 12.38 0.91 7.91
N VAL A 46 12.05 -0.35 8.21
CA VAL A 46 11.23 -0.72 9.37
C VAL A 46 11.79 -1.95 10.08
N ARG A 47 11.35 -2.17 11.34
CA ARG A 47 11.71 -3.38 12.09
C ARG A 47 11.05 -4.63 11.50
N GLU A 48 9.78 -4.55 11.17
CA GLU A 48 8.97 -5.67 10.71
C GLU A 48 7.90 -5.21 9.72
N VAL A 49 7.62 -6.03 8.70
CA VAL A 49 6.54 -5.82 7.74
C VAL A 49 5.50 -6.93 7.90
N TYR A 50 4.22 -6.58 8.01
CA TYR A 50 3.09 -7.48 7.84
C TYR A 50 2.60 -7.40 6.40
N ALA A 51 2.96 -8.37 5.56
CA ALA A 51 2.49 -8.50 4.19
C ALA A 51 1.23 -9.37 4.16
N ILE A 52 0.08 -8.76 3.92
CA ILE A 52 -1.24 -9.38 4.05
C ILE A 52 -1.89 -9.48 2.68
N ASP A 53 -2.32 -10.68 2.29
CA ASP A 53 -3.21 -10.91 1.15
C ASP A 53 -4.10 -12.12 1.45
N ARG A 54 -5.33 -12.12 0.96
CA ARG A 54 -6.27 -13.23 1.14
C ARG A 54 -6.02 -14.38 0.16
N ARG A 55 -5.26 -14.13 -0.89
CA ARG A 55 -4.98 -15.10 -1.97
C ARG A 55 -3.69 -15.84 -1.67
N PRO A 56 -3.74 -17.18 -1.47
CA PRO A 56 -2.56 -18.01 -1.18
C PRO A 56 -1.47 -17.87 -2.25
N GLU A 57 -1.88 -17.78 -3.53
CA GLU A 57 -0.96 -17.63 -4.65
C GLU A 57 -0.20 -16.29 -4.64
N SER A 58 -0.83 -15.23 -4.14
CA SER A 58 -0.17 -13.93 -3.96
C SER A 58 0.87 -13.99 -2.84
N ILE A 59 0.51 -14.61 -1.71
CA ILE A 59 1.42 -14.81 -0.59
C ILE A 59 2.63 -15.67 -0.98
N ALA A 60 2.41 -16.77 -1.70
CA ALA A 60 3.49 -17.63 -2.19
C ALA A 60 4.44 -16.87 -3.11
N TYR A 61 3.89 -16.11 -4.08
CA TYR A 61 4.67 -15.30 -5.00
C TYR A 61 5.45 -14.18 -4.26
N ALA A 62 4.79 -13.44 -3.38
CA ALA A 62 5.43 -12.36 -2.62
C ALA A 62 6.58 -12.89 -1.74
N ARG A 63 6.43 -14.08 -1.15
CA ARG A 63 7.48 -14.74 -0.36
C ARG A 63 8.70 -15.10 -1.23
N GLU A 64 8.47 -15.61 -2.43
CA GLU A 64 9.54 -15.91 -3.40
C GLU A 64 10.30 -14.64 -3.78
N GLN A 65 9.57 -13.55 -4.11
CA GLN A 65 10.19 -12.26 -4.46
C GLN A 65 10.98 -11.66 -3.29
N ALA A 66 10.46 -11.76 -2.07
CA ALA A 66 11.15 -11.27 -0.87
C ALA A 66 12.44 -12.06 -0.61
N GLY A 67 12.42 -13.39 -0.79
CA GLY A 67 13.61 -14.24 -0.69
C GLY A 67 14.67 -13.85 -1.72
N ALA A 68 14.27 -13.63 -2.98
CA ALA A 68 15.17 -13.18 -4.04
C ALA A 68 15.76 -11.78 -3.77
N ALA A 69 15.02 -10.91 -3.08
CA ALA A 69 15.48 -9.57 -2.69
C ALA A 69 16.26 -9.56 -1.36
N GLY A 70 16.39 -10.68 -0.65
CA GLY A 70 17.05 -10.75 0.66
C GLY A 70 16.27 -10.04 1.79
N ALA A 71 14.97 -9.81 1.64
CA ALA A 71 14.14 -9.16 2.64
C ALA A 71 13.71 -10.20 3.71
N VAL A 72 14.34 -10.15 4.89
CA VAL A 72 14.20 -11.17 5.94
C VAL A 72 13.20 -10.80 7.04
N ASN A 73 12.77 -9.52 7.11
CA ASN A 73 11.90 -9.00 8.16
C ASN A 73 10.44 -8.86 7.72
N ILE A 74 10.00 -9.65 6.73
CA ILE A 74 8.63 -9.66 6.24
C ILE A 74 7.90 -10.89 6.78
N ARG A 75 6.81 -10.65 7.50
CA ARG A 75 5.87 -11.68 7.95
C ARG A 75 4.68 -11.74 7.00
N PHE A 76 4.57 -12.82 6.26
CA PHE A 76 3.48 -13.05 5.32
C PHE A 76 2.27 -13.64 6.03
N LEU A 77 1.14 -12.98 5.92
CA LEU A 77 -0.12 -13.32 6.57
C LEU A 77 -1.19 -13.57 5.50
N GLU A 78 -1.65 -14.81 5.41
CA GLU A 78 -2.75 -15.18 4.53
C GLU A 78 -4.07 -14.95 5.25
N GLY A 79 -4.87 -14.01 4.76
CA GLY A 79 -6.16 -13.66 5.35
C GLY A 79 -6.65 -12.30 4.94
N GLU A 80 -7.78 -11.88 5.52
CA GLU A 80 -8.43 -10.62 5.22
C GLU A 80 -8.34 -9.64 6.40
N ALA A 81 -7.92 -8.41 6.10
CA ALA A 81 -7.94 -7.32 7.08
C ALA A 81 -9.38 -6.76 7.23
N PRO A 82 -9.76 -6.26 8.42
CA PRO A 82 -8.87 -6.04 9.57
C PRO A 82 -8.61 -7.29 10.45
N GLY A 83 -9.47 -8.31 10.44
CA GLY A 83 -9.45 -9.43 11.40
C GLY A 83 -8.10 -10.15 11.51
N ILE A 84 -7.32 -10.25 10.42
CA ILE A 84 -5.99 -10.87 10.45
C ILE A 84 -4.98 -10.12 11.33
N LEU A 85 -5.26 -8.87 11.70
CA LEU A 85 -4.43 -8.06 12.58
C LEU A 85 -4.76 -8.23 14.06
N ASP A 86 -5.87 -8.88 14.39
CA ASP A 86 -6.31 -9.06 15.78
C ASP A 86 -5.27 -9.85 16.60
N GLY A 87 -5.01 -9.36 17.82
CA GLY A 87 -4.02 -9.94 18.72
C GLY A 87 -2.56 -9.73 18.32
N ARG A 88 -2.26 -8.96 17.27
CA ARG A 88 -0.91 -8.60 16.83
C ARG A 88 -0.53 -7.19 17.30
N PRO A 89 0.77 -6.89 17.47
CA PRO A 89 1.22 -5.53 17.66
C PRO A 89 0.69 -4.62 16.55
N ALA A 90 0.16 -3.45 16.94
CA ALA A 90 -0.40 -2.50 15.99
C ALA A 90 0.67 -1.96 15.02
N PRO A 91 0.40 -1.87 13.71
CA PRO A 91 1.31 -1.23 12.79
C PRO A 91 1.31 0.29 12.99
N GLU A 92 2.48 0.89 13.00
CA GLU A 92 2.62 2.36 13.06
C GLU A 92 2.31 3.03 11.72
N ARG A 93 2.53 2.30 10.65
CA ARG A 93 2.32 2.75 9.27
C ARG A 93 1.62 1.66 8.48
N ALA A 94 0.70 2.05 7.59
CA ALA A 94 -0.03 1.10 6.77
C ALA A 94 -0.18 1.58 5.32
N PHE A 95 0.00 0.65 4.39
CA PHE A 95 -0.40 0.78 3.00
C PHE A 95 -1.61 -0.11 2.74
N ILE A 96 -2.59 0.38 2.02
CA ILE A 96 -3.83 -0.33 1.69
C ILE A 96 -3.97 -0.33 0.16
N GLY A 97 -3.64 -1.48 -0.45
CA GLY A 97 -3.68 -1.68 -1.90
C GLY A 97 -4.77 -2.66 -2.32
N GLY A 98 -6.01 -2.22 -2.46
CA GLY A 98 -7.09 -3.04 -3.00
C GLY A 98 -7.88 -3.86 -1.98
N SER A 99 -8.20 -3.29 -0.84
CA SER A 99 -9.10 -3.88 0.14
C SER A 99 -10.57 -3.79 -0.30
N ARG A 100 -11.34 -4.87 -0.13
CA ARG A 100 -12.79 -4.85 -0.34
C ARG A 100 -13.52 -4.09 0.76
N ASN A 101 -12.99 -4.12 1.98
CA ASN A 101 -13.60 -3.56 3.19
C ASN A 101 -12.83 -2.32 3.63
N ILE A 102 -12.62 -1.38 2.70
CA ILE A 102 -11.68 -0.27 2.91
C ILE A 102 -12.04 0.58 4.12
N SER A 103 -13.34 0.88 4.32
CA SER A 103 -13.83 1.63 5.47
C SER A 103 -13.55 0.92 6.80
N ALA A 104 -13.78 -0.40 6.87
CA ALA A 104 -13.52 -1.19 8.07
C ALA A 104 -12.02 -1.27 8.37
N VAL A 105 -11.19 -1.45 7.35
CA VAL A 105 -9.73 -1.50 7.49
C VAL A 105 -9.18 -0.16 8.00
N ILE A 106 -9.59 0.96 7.39
CA ILE A 106 -9.18 2.30 7.83
C ILE A 106 -9.60 2.55 9.28
N ALA A 107 -10.85 2.20 9.64
CA ALA A 107 -11.36 2.41 10.98
C ALA A 107 -10.61 1.57 12.03
N ALA A 108 -10.33 0.31 11.74
CA ALA A 108 -9.58 -0.56 12.63
C ALA A 108 -8.14 -0.08 12.83
N LEU A 109 -7.45 0.31 11.77
CA LEU A 109 -6.10 0.88 11.85
C LEU A 109 -6.07 2.19 12.65
N ALA A 110 -7.05 3.06 12.45
CA ALA A 110 -7.17 4.30 13.23
C ALA A 110 -7.42 4.01 14.72
N ALA A 111 -8.30 3.04 15.03
CA ALA A 111 -8.60 2.64 16.40
C ALA A 111 -7.40 2.04 17.14
N THR A 112 -6.49 1.39 16.44
CA THR A 112 -5.24 0.84 17.01
C THR A 112 -4.10 1.85 17.11
N GLY A 113 -4.33 3.10 16.70
CA GLY A 113 -3.33 4.16 16.78
C GLY A 113 -2.31 4.16 15.64
N THR A 114 -2.65 3.56 14.49
CA THR A 114 -1.80 3.65 13.30
C THR A 114 -1.57 5.12 12.92
N GLY A 115 -0.35 5.59 13.06
CA GLY A 115 -0.02 7.01 12.94
C GLY A 115 -0.15 7.54 11.51
N ARG A 116 0.12 6.72 10.48
CA ARG A 116 -0.07 7.14 9.09
C ARG A 116 -0.47 5.98 8.20
N MET A 117 -1.39 6.25 7.28
CA MET A 117 -1.83 5.29 6.28
C MET A 117 -1.94 5.91 4.89
N VAL A 118 -1.63 5.12 3.88
CA VAL A 118 -1.77 5.47 2.46
C VAL A 118 -2.64 4.42 1.78
N VAL A 119 -3.77 4.85 1.24
CA VAL A 119 -4.64 4.02 0.41
C VAL A 119 -4.29 4.25 -1.05
N SER A 120 -4.09 3.19 -1.83
CA SER A 120 -3.89 3.24 -3.28
C SER A 120 -5.06 2.58 -3.99
N CYS A 121 -5.71 3.29 -4.89
CA CYS A 121 -6.83 2.76 -5.66
C CYS A 121 -6.89 3.37 -7.07
N VAL A 122 -7.57 2.64 -7.98
CA VAL A 122 -7.81 3.07 -9.36
C VAL A 122 -9.29 3.39 -9.60
N ARG A 123 -10.16 3.02 -8.67
CA ARG A 123 -11.61 3.21 -8.77
C ARG A 123 -12.03 4.46 -8.03
N ILE A 124 -12.88 5.27 -8.65
CA ILE A 124 -13.39 6.50 -8.07
C ILE A 124 -14.28 6.24 -6.83
N GLU A 125 -15.01 5.12 -6.83
CA GLU A 125 -15.83 4.72 -5.68
C GLU A 125 -14.96 4.43 -4.45
N THR A 126 -13.84 3.73 -4.66
CA THR A 126 -12.87 3.43 -3.59
C THR A 126 -12.20 4.69 -3.07
N LEU A 127 -11.87 5.64 -3.96
CA LEU A 127 -11.38 6.96 -3.58
C LEU A 127 -12.39 7.68 -2.68
N GLY A 128 -13.67 7.77 -3.12
CA GLY A 128 -14.73 8.41 -2.37
C GLY A 128 -14.96 7.79 -0.99
N GLU A 129 -14.96 6.45 -0.92
CA GLU A 129 -15.09 5.70 0.33
C GLU A 129 -13.93 5.97 1.29
N ALA A 130 -12.69 5.93 0.82
CA ALA A 130 -11.50 6.20 1.64
C ALA A 130 -11.51 7.64 2.18
N VAL A 131 -11.75 8.63 1.30
CA VAL A 131 -11.81 10.06 1.69
C VAL A 131 -12.91 10.31 2.72
N SER A 132 -14.13 9.82 2.47
CA SER A 132 -15.27 10.02 3.38
C SER A 132 -15.03 9.37 4.74
N THR A 133 -14.45 8.15 4.74
CA THR A 133 -14.13 7.44 5.98
C THR A 133 -13.05 8.17 6.78
N MET A 134 -11.95 8.58 6.15
CA MET A 134 -10.88 9.31 6.83
C MET A 134 -11.35 10.68 7.34
N ARG A 135 -12.23 11.39 6.62
CA ARG A 135 -12.82 12.65 7.08
C ARG A 135 -13.70 12.46 8.31
N ARG A 136 -14.56 11.43 8.29
CA ARG A 136 -15.43 11.09 9.46
C ARG A 136 -14.60 10.77 10.70
N LEU A 137 -13.43 10.16 10.53
CA LEU A 137 -12.52 9.83 11.62
C LEU A 137 -11.57 10.98 12.00
N GLY A 138 -11.63 12.12 11.31
CA GLY A 138 -10.77 13.28 11.59
C GLY A 138 -9.30 13.09 11.20
N ILE A 139 -8.98 12.07 10.40
CA ILE A 139 -7.59 11.70 10.04
C ILE A 139 -7.22 11.99 8.59
N PHE A 140 -8.15 12.50 7.76
CA PHE A 140 -7.86 12.84 6.37
C PHE A 140 -6.83 13.96 6.26
N ARG A 141 -5.83 13.79 5.39
CA ARG A 141 -4.79 14.80 5.11
C ARG A 141 -4.88 15.32 3.69
N GLU A 142 -4.68 14.46 2.72
CA GLU A 142 -4.68 14.83 1.30
C GLU A 142 -5.09 13.65 0.43
N SER A 143 -5.42 13.95 -0.82
CA SER A 143 -5.53 12.96 -1.88
C SER A 143 -4.75 13.43 -3.11
N LEU A 144 -4.10 12.49 -3.79
CA LEU A 144 -3.29 12.73 -4.97
C LEU A 144 -3.81 11.89 -6.13
N LEU A 145 -3.72 12.45 -7.33
CA LEU A 145 -3.85 11.69 -8.58
C LEU A 145 -2.46 11.61 -9.20
N ILE A 146 -2.00 10.39 -9.48
CA ILE A 146 -0.73 10.14 -10.15
C ILE A 146 -1.03 9.47 -11.47
N GLN A 147 -0.57 10.06 -12.56
CA GLN A 147 -0.64 9.47 -13.89
C GLN A 147 0.75 9.46 -14.50
N VAL A 148 1.19 8.28 -14.91
CA VAL A 148 2.50 8.08 -15.54
C VAL A 148 2.28 7.81 -17.02
N ALA A 149 2.93 8.58 -17.88
CA ALA A 149 3.01 8.30 -19.31
C ALA A 149 4.44 7.87 -19.66
N ARG A 150 4.56 6.86 -20.49
CA ARG A 150 5.87 6.35 -20.94
C ARG A 150 6.09 6.62 -22.41
N SER A 151 7.32 6.99 -22.76
CA SER A 151 7.71 7.16 -24.15
C SER A 151 7.65 5.82 -24.90
N HIS A 152 7.22 5.89 -26.15
CA HIS A 152 7.12 4.77 -27.07
C HIS A 152 7.58 5.22 -28.46
N ASP A 153 8.33 4.39 -29.18
CA ASP A 153 8.75 4.69 -30.55
C ASP A 153 7.54 4.52 -31.50
N LEU A 154 7.33 5.51 -32.36
CA LEU A 154 6.31 5.50 -33.37
C LEU A 154 6.84 6.11 -34.67
N ALA A 155 6.97 5.31 -35.71
CA ALA A 155 7.32 5.72 -37.08
C ALA A 155 8.55 6.67 -37.16
N GLY A 156 9.60 6.38 -36.38
CA GLY A 156 10.83 7.19 -36.35
C GLY A 156 10.77 8.43 -35.43
N GLY A 157 9.67 8.62 -34.72
CA GLY A 157 9.49 9.62 -33.67
C GLY A 157 9.17 9.00 -32.32
N THR A 158 8.90 9.84 -31.31
CA THR A 158 8.54 9.41 -29.96
C THR A 158 7.17 9.92 -29.58
N MET A 159 6.30 9.04 -29.06
CA MET A 159 5.04 9.39 -28.47
C MET A 159 5.00 9.00 -26.99
N PHE A 160 4.08 9.58 -26.22
CA PHE A 160 3.82 9.15 -24.84
C PHE A 160 2.51 8.36 -24.76
N VAL A 161 2.56 7.19 -24.13
CA VAL A 161 1.38 6.36 -23.85
C VAL A 161 1.05 6.51 -22.37
N PRO A 162 -0.12 7.08 -22.01
CA PRO A 162 -0.53 7.22 -20.61
C PRO A 162 -0.94 5.85 -20.03
N GLY A 163 -0.50 5.61 -18.80
CA GLY A 163 -1.04 4.54 -17.96
C GLY A 163 -2.36 4.95 -17.31
N ASN A 164 -3.02 3.99 -16.64
CA ASN A 164 -4.19 4.30 -15.84
C ASN A 164 -3.80 5.22 -14.66
N PRO A 165 -4.62 6.22 -14.32
CA PRO A 165 -4.41 7.03 -13.15
C PRO A 165 -4.54 6.20 -11.88
N VAL A 166 -3.73 6.53 -10.88
CA VAL A 166 -3.78 5.95 -9.53
C VAL A 166 -4.11 7.07 -8.56
N TYR A 167 -5.09 6.85 -7.71
CA TYR A 167 -5.43 7.74 -6.61
C TYR A 167 -4.73 7.27 -5.34
N LEU A 168 -4.08 8.19 -4.62
CA LEU A 168 -3.58 7.98 -3.28
C LEU A 168 -4.39 8.81 -2.31
N VAL A 169 -4.83 8.21 -1.20
CA VAL A 169 -5.46 8.91 -0.09
C VAL A 169 -4.59 8.74 1.14
N ILE A 170 -4.19 9.86 1.73
CA ILE A 170 -3.28 9.91 2.87
C ILE A 170 -4.06 10.33 4.12
N GLY A 171 -3.92 9.55 5.20
CA GLY A 171 -4.52 9.83 6.49
C GLY A 171 -3.55 9.62 7.65
N GLY A 172 -3.90 10.19 8.81
CA GLY A 172 -3.16 10.04 10.06
C GLY A 172 -2.40 11.30 10.48
N GLU A 173 -1.27 11.13 11.17
CA GLU A 173 -0.45 12.20 11.70
C GLU A 173 0.26 13.05 10.63
N ASP A 174 0.60 14.27 10.96
CA ASP A 174 1.51 15.08 10.14
C ASP A 174 2.94 14.56 10.25
N PRO A 175 3.72 14.52 9.15
CA PRO A 175 5.10 14.02 9.22
C PRO A 175 6.03 14.86 10.10
N CYS A 176 5.62 16.09 10.43
CA CYS A 176 6.39 17.05 11.23
C CYS A 176 5.91 17.20 12.68
N SER A 177 4.97 16.38 13.13
CA SER A 177 4.48 16.40 14.53
C SER A 177 5.15 15.32 15.37
#